data_12f6805381d439923b6d8cbb82ec4bb3
#
_entry.id   12f6805381d439923b6d8cbb82ec4bb3
#
_cell.length_a   1.000
_cell.length_b   1.000
_cell.length_c   1.000
_cell.angle_alpha   90.00
_cell.angle_beta   90.00
_cell.angle_gamma   90.00
#
_symmetry.space_group_name_H-M   'P 1'
#
loop_
_entity.id
_entity.type
_entity.pdbx_description
1 polymer ?
#
loop_
_entity_poly.entity_id
_entity_poly.type
_entity_poly.pdbx_seq_one_letter_code
_entity_poly.pdbx_strand_id
1 'polypeptide(L)'
;ALIQNYIYKGPVIEWYIRIKVKMEKNYRLFNRLIPVQGQITDIGCGFGPLCYMLSLLSEDREILGIDYDEDKLALAQHGWLRNEHLQFKHGNALEYPLPESDVFILNDMLHYMSYEHQQTLLLKCAGRLRSQGMIIIRDGNSANASKHRLTRFTELLSTRIFNFNRTTGELYFTTETQL
;
A
#
# COMPACT_ATOMS: atom_id res chain seq x y z
N ALA A 1 -11.73 -14.03 -7.14
CA ALA A 1 -11.19 -14.31 -5.80
C ALA A 1 -10.93 -13.02 -5.01
N LEU A 2 -10.05 -12.11 -5.45
CA LEU A 2 -9.65 -10.92 -4.68
C LEU A 2 -10.84 -10.05 -4.21
N ILE A 3 -11.76 -9.68 -5.11
CA ILE A 3 -12.93 -8.88 -4.74
C ILE A 3 -13.85 -9.63 -3.77
N GLN A 4 -14.00 -10.94 -3.95
CA GLN A 4 -14.82 -11.78 -3.07
C GLN A 4 -14.32 -11.78 -1.62
N ASN A 5 -13.01 -11.56 -1.41
CA ASN A 5 -12.42 -11.43 -0.09
C ASN A 5 -13.03 -10.28 0.75
N TYR A 6 -13.71 -9.33 0.12
CA TYR A 6 -14.25 -8.12 0.74
C TYR A 6 -15.79 -8.04 0.74
N ILE A 7 -16.50 -9.00 0.16
CA ILE A 7 -17.98 -9.00 0.07
C ILE A 7 -18.63 -8.90 1.45
N TYR A 8 -18.07 -9.58 2.45
CA TYR A 8 -18.62 -9.62 3.81
C TYR A 8 -18.24 -8.41 4.69
N LYS A 9 -17.51 -7.44 4.12
CA LYS A 9 -17.03 -6.24 4.83
C LYS A 9 -18.01 -5.06 4.72
N GLY A 10 -19.17 -5.30 4.11
CA GLY A 10 -20.19 -4.29 3.86
C GLY A 10 -20.11 -3.67 2.46
N PRO A 11 -21.24 -3.15 1.95
CA PRO A 11 -21.36 -2.71 0.56
C PRO A 11 -20.41 -1.56 0.20
N VAL A 12 -20.09 -0.70 1.16
CA VAL A 12 -19.23 0.46 0.95
C VAL A 12 -17.78 0.03 0.69
N ILE A 13 -17.26 -0.89 1.53
CA ILE A 13 -15.88 -1.39 1.38
C ILE A 13 -15.76 -2.26 0.13
N GLU A 14 -16.73 -3.12 -0.13
CA GLU A 14 -16.77 -3.91 -1.35
C GLU A 14 -16.73 -3.02 -2.60
N TRP A 15 -17.57 -2.00 -2.64
CA TRP A 15 -17.61 -1.04 -3.76
C TRP A 15 -16.28 -0.29 -3.92
N TYR A 16 -15.71 0.20 -2.82
CA TYR A 16 -14.40 0.85 -2.81
C TYR A 16 -13.32 -0.05 -3.39
N ILE A 17 -13.21 -1.29 -2.90
CA ILE A 17 -12.24 -2.27 -3.39
C ILE A 17 -12.47 -2.63 -4.87
N ARG A 18 -13.71 -2.79 -5.30
CA ARG A 18 -14.05 -3.03 -6.72
C ARG A 18 -13.52 -1.92 -7.61
N ILE A 19 -13.76 -0.67 -7.22
CA ILE A 19 -13.26 0.50 -7.98
C ILE A 19 -11.74 0.53 -7.94
N LYS A 20 -11.13 0.40 -6.76
CA LYS A 20 -9.66 0.44 -6.61
C LYS A 20 -8.99 -0.63 -7.47
N VAL A 21 -9.43 -1.88 -7.38
CA VAL A 21 -8.88 -2.98 -8.18
C VAL A 21 -9.11 -2.79 -9.68
N LYS A 22 -10.25 -2.24 -10.10
CA LYS A 22 -10.56 -1.98 -11.51
C LYS A 22 -9.75 -0.81 -12.08
N MET A 23 -9.54 0.23 -11.28
CA MET A 23 -8.80 1.44 -11.70
C MET A 23 -7.29 1.26 -11.59
N GLU A 24 -6.82 0.37 -10.72
CA GLU A 24 -5.41 0.14 -10.48
C GLU A 24 -4.78 -0.73 -11.59
N LYS A 25 -4.35 -0.04 -12.65
CA LYS A 25 -3.71 -0.67 -13.81
C LYS A 25 -2.31 -1.23 -13.48
N ASN A 26 -1.70 -0.76 -12.38
CA ASN A 26 -0.33 -1.09 -12.01
C ASN A 26 -0.19 -2.44 -11.28
N TYR A 27 -1.27 -3.08 -10.84
CA TYR A 27 -1.20 -4.40 -10.18
C TYR A 27 -0.47 -5.45 -11.03
N ARG A 28 -0.67 -5.43 -12.36
CA ARG A 28 0.06 -6.31 -13.27
C ARG A 28 1.54 -5.96 -13.36
N LEU A 29 1.87 -4.67 -13.27
CA LEU A 29 3.24 -4.19 -13.25
C LEU A 29 3.93 -4.61 -11.95
N PHE A 30 3.31 -4.40 -10.80
CA PHE A 30 3.81 -4.88 -9.52
C PHE A 30 4.16 -6.38 -9.58
N ASN A 31 3.23 -7.22 -10.08
CA ASN A 31 3.49 -8.65 -10.17
C ASN A 31 4.63 -9.03 -11.13
N ARG A 32 4.92 -8.22 -12.15
CA ARG A 32 6.06 -8.45 -13.05
C ARG A 32 7.40 -8.03 -12.44
N LEU A 33 7.40 -6.95 -11.64
CA LEU A 33 8.61 -6.41 -11.02
C LEU A 33 9.00 -7.19 -9.78
N ILE A 34 8.02 -7.64 -9.01
CA ILE A 34 8.23 -8.34 -7.73
C ILE A 34 8.57 -9.79 -8.00
N PRO A 35 9.68 -10.30 -7.44
CA PRO A 35 10.06 -11.71 -7.55
C PRO A 35 8.90 -12.64 -7.14
N VAL A 36 8.89 -13.86 -7.69
CA VAL A 36 7.88 -14.87 -7.37
C VAL A 36 8.09 -15.50 -6.00
N GLN A 37 9.21 -15.24 -5.35
CA GLN A 37 9.57 -15.74 -4.02
C GLN A 37 10.29 -14.66 -3.21
N GLY A 38 10.34 -14.81 -1.89
CA GLY A 38 11.08 -13.95 -0.97
C GLY A 38 10.20 -13.05 -0.11
N GLN A 39 10.85 -12.25 0.73
CA GLN A 39 10.20 -11.36 1.71
C GLN A 39 9.78 -10.05 1.07
N ILE A 40 8.49 -9.76 1.11
CA ILE A 40 7.88 -8.54 0.55
C ILE A 40 7.22 -7.77 1.69
N THR A 41 7.56 -6.50 1.82
CA THR A 41 6.94 -5.61 2.82
C THR A 41 6.20 -4.47 2.13
N ASP A 42 4.87 -4.44 2.29
CA ASP A 42 3.96 -3.40 1.77
C ASP A 42 3.65 -2.40 2.88
N ILE A 43 4.21 -1.20 2.78
CA ILE A 43 4.08 -0.12 3.78
C ILE A 43 2.93 0.79 3.37
N GLY A 44 1.98 1.02 4.29
CA GLY A 44 0.73 1.70 4.00
C GLY A 44 -0.25 0.80 3.25
N CYS A 45 -0.32 -0.48 3.61
CA CYS A 45 -1.07 -1.50 2.88
C CYS A 45 -2.61 -1.30 2.92
N GLY A 46 -3.12 -0.50 3.85
CA GLY A 46 -4.54 -0.25 4.05
C GLY A 46 -5.34 -1.54 4.26
N PHE A 47 -6.37 -1.75 3.46
CA PHE A 47 -7.17 -2.99 3.47
C PHE A 47 -6.45 -4.23 2.90
N GLY A 48 -5.19 -4.11 2.46
CA GLY A 48 -4.36 -5.19 1.96
C GLY A 48 -4.69 -5.75 0.57
N PRO A 49 -5.33 -5.04 -0.38
CA PRO A 49 -5.68 -5.63 -1.66
C PRO A 49 -4.46 -6.02 -2.51
N LEU A 50 -3.37 -5.25 -2.44
CA LEU A 50 -2.12 -5.58 -3.11
C LEU A 50 -1.46 -6.81 -2.48
N CYS A 51 -1.39 -6.87 -1.15
CA CYS A 51 -0.86 -8.02 -0.42
C CYS A 51 -1.59 -9.31 -0.79
N TYR A 52 -2.92 -9.30 -0.77
CA TYR A 52 -3.74 -10.46 -1.18
C TYR A 52 -3.53 -10.84 -2.64
N MET A 53 -3.41 -9.86 -3.54
CA MET A 53 -3.17 -10.13 -4.96
C MET A 53 -1.81 -10.80 -5.15
N LEU A 54 -0.76 -10.30 -4.50
CA LEU A 54 0.59 -10.87 -4.59
C LEU A 54 0.66 -12.28 -4.00
N SER A 55 -0.02 -12.54 -2.89
CA SER A 55 -0.12 -13.86 -2.26
C SER A 55 -0.88 -14.86 -3.13
N LEU A 56 -1.96 -14.44 -3.81
CA LEU A 56 -2.70 -15.29 -4.75
C LEU A 56 -1.91 -15.68 -6.01
N LEU A 57 -0.90 -14.89 -6.37
CA LEU A 57 -0.12 -15.08 -7.60
C LEU A 57 1.17 -15.89 -7.37
N SER A 58 1.60 -16.04 -6.13
CA SER A 58 2.69 -16.94 -5.75
C SER A 58 2.62 -17.26 -4.26
N GLU A 59 2.64 -18.55 -3.94
CA GLU A 59 2.65 -19.08 -2.58
C GLU A 59 4.05 -18.99 -1.93
N ASP A 60 5.10 -18.80 -2.73
CA ASP A 60 6.49 -18.68 -2.26
C ASP A 60 6.84 -17.25 -1.77
N ARG A 61 5.90 -16.32 -1.79
CA ARG A 61 6.05 -14.96 -1.27
C ARG A 61 5.67 -14.89 0.19
N GLU A 62 6.59 -14.47 1.03
CA GLU A 62 6.33 -14.07 2.41
C GLU A 62 5.96 -12.58 2.43
N ILE A 63 4.71 -12.26 2.74
CA ILE A 63 4.17 -10.92 2.60
C ILE A 63 3.82 -10.33 3.96
N LEU A 64 4.38 -9.16 4.25
CA LEU A 64 4.05 -8.36 5.42
C LEU A 64 3.42 -7.04 4.99
N GLY A 65 2.14 -6.83 5.30
CA GLY A 65 1.47 -5.54 5.18
C GLY A 65 1.56 -4.78 6.49
N ILE A 66 1.98 -3.51 6.44
CA ILE A 66 2.05 -2.61 7.60
C ILE A 66 1.16 -1.41 7.33
N ASP A 67 0.31 -1.06 8.29
CA ASP A 67 -0.48 0.18 8.25
C ASP A 67 -0.66 0.74 9.66
N TYR A 68 -0.85 2.07 9.77
CA TYR A 68 -1.13 2.72 11.05
C TYR A 68 -2.64 2.74 11.40
N ASP A 69 -3.50 2.42 10.45
CA ASP A 69 -4.96 2.42 10.60
C ASP A 69 -5.44 1.03 11.03
N GLU A 70 -5.71 0.89 12.32
CA GLU A 70 -6.17 -0.37 12.92
C GLU A 70 -7.48 -0.89 12.31
N ASP A 71 -8.41 0.02 11.95
CA ASP A 71 -9.71 -0.39 11.40
C ASP A 71 -9.54 -1.02 10.01
N LYS A 72 -8.64 -0.46 9.19
CA LYS A 72 -8.29 -1.05 7.89
C LYS A 72 -7.62 -2.40 8.05
N LEU A 73 -6.67 -2.49 9.00
CA LEU A 73 -5.95 -3.74 9.26
C LEU A 73 -6.85 -4.81 9.84
N ALA A 74 -7.76 -4.47 10.74
CA ALA A 74 -8.74 -5.43 11.25
C ALA A 74 -9.54 -6.05 10.11
N LEU A 75 -9.92 -5.26 9.11
CA LEU A 75 -10.60 -5.76 7.91
C LEU A 75 -9.66 -6.60 7.02
N ALA A 76 -8.40 -6.19 6.86
CA ALA A 76 -7.40 -6.96 6.12
C ALA A 76 -7.15 -8.33 6.77
N GLN A 77 -6.92 -8.37 8.09
CA GLN A 77 -6.64 -9.60 8.84
C GLN A 77 -7.77 -10.63 8.81
N HIS A 78 -9.03 -10.19 8.62
CA HIS A 78 -10.20 -11.07 8.59
C HIS A 78 -10.62 -11.48 7.16
N GLY A 79 -9.76 -11.29 6.17
CA GLY A 79 -10.00 -11.81 4.82
C GLY A 79 -9.99 -13.34 4.79
N TRP A 80 -10.86 -13.95 3.99
CA TRP A 80 -10.91 -15.41 3.86
C TRP A 80 -9.77 -16.01 3.02
N LEU A 81 -9.09 -15.16 2.23
CA LEU A 81 -7.89 -15.52 1.44
C LEU A 81 -6.59 -15.49 2.26
N ARG A 82 -6.67 -15.21 3.57
CA ARG A 82 -5.50 -15.24 4.45
C ARG A 82 -4.84 -16.63 4.44
N ASN A 83 -3.53 -16.65 4.54
CA ASN A 83 -2.72 -17.85 4.67
C ASN A 83 -1.54 -17.57 5.61
N GLU A 84 -0.70 -18.54 5.88
CA GLU A 84 0.45 -18.45 6.78
C GLU A 84 1.55 -17.51 6.26
N HIS A 85 1.66 -17.32 4.93
CA HIS A 85 2.65 -16.48 4.27
C HIS A 85 2.22 -15.01 4.15
N LEU A 86 1.01 -14.66 4.62
CA LEU A 86 0.46 -13.31 4.56
C LEU A 86 0.13 -12.79 5.94
N GLN A 87 0.87 -11.77 6.39
CA GLN A 87 0.71 -11.15 7.69
C GLN A 87 0.37 -9.66 7.56
N PHE A 88 -0.44 -9.15 8.48
CA PHE A 88 -0.73 -7.73 8.62
C PHE A 88 -0.38 -7.27 10.03
N LYS A 89 0.34 -6.15 10.15
CA LYS A 89 0.80 -5.60 11.43
C LYS A 89 0.48 -4.11 11.52
N HIS A 90 -0.07 -3.74 12.67
CA HIS A 90 -0.28 -2.35 13.01
C HIS A 90 1.03 -1.68 13.37
N GLY A 91 1.28 -0.48 12.85
CA GLY A 91 2.42 0.33 13.24
C GLY A 91 2.63 1.55 12.37
N ASN A 92 3.26 2.55 12.97
CA ASN A 92 3.78 3.71 12.25
C ASN A 92 5.05 3.29 11.50
N ALA A 93 5.07 3.46 10.18
CA ALA A 93 6.18 3.05 9.32
C ALA A 93 7.54 3.65 9.74
N LEU A 94 7.54 4.86 10.29
CA LEU A 94 8.77 5.51 10.78
C LEU A 94 9.34 4.83 12.03
N GLU A 95 8.51 4.26 12.87
CA GLU A 95 8.89 3.67 14.17
C GLU A 95 8.95 2.14 14.11
N TYR A 96 8.09 1.53 13.30
CA TYR A 96 7.97 0.07 13.21
C TYR A 96 9.32 -0.58 12.84
N PRO A 97 9.76 -1.65 13.54
CA PRO A 97 11.01 -2.34 13.22
C PRO A 97 10.86 -3.14 11.92
N LEU A 98 11.25 -2.53 10.78
CA LEU A 98 11.14 -3.18 9.48
C LEU A 98 12.01 -4.45 9.42
N PRO A 99 11.47 -5.56 8.88
CA PRO A 99 12.25 -6.76 8.63
C PRO A 99 13.23 -6.54 7.46
N GLU A 100 14.21 -7.43 7.33
CA GLU A 100 14.97 -7.52 6.09
C GLU A 100 14.06 -8.03 4.97
N SER A 101 14.03 -7.32 3.84
CA SER A 101 13.11 -7.62 2.75
C SER A 101 13.80 -7.60 1.39
N ASP A 102 13.32 -8.44 0.49
CA ASP A 102 13.72 -8.43 -0.91
C ASP A 102 13.03 -7.29 -1.67
N VAL A 103 11.81 -6.95 -1.21
CA VAL A 103 11.06 -5.82 -1.80
C VAL A 103 10.35 -5.03 -0.73
N PHE A 104 10.53 -3.70 -0.76
CA PHE A 104 9.64 -2.77 -0.09
C PHE A 104 8.71 -2.11 -1.11
N ILE A 105 7.43 -2.04 -0.79
CA ILE A 105 6.41 -1.37 -1.60
C ILE A 105 5.88 -0.17 -0.82
N LEU A 106 5.87 1.01 -1.46
CA LEU A 106 5.26 2.23 -0.96
C LEU A 106 4.27 2.71 -2.02
N ASN A 107 3.00 2.32 -1.85
CA ASN A 107 1.97 2.55 -2.87
C ASN A 107 0.90 3.51 -2.36
N ASP A 108 0.85 4.72 -2.94
CA ASP A 108 -0.09 5.79 -2.58
C ASP A 108 -0.05 6.19 -1.09
N MET A 109 1.14 6.30 -0.50
CA MET A 109 1.26 6.59 0.92
C MET A 109 2.25 7.71 1.26
N LEU A 110 3.28 7.95 0.45
CA LEU A 110 4.32 8.96 0.76
C LEU A 110 3.76 10.37 0.85
N HIS A 111 2.80 10.72 0.00
CA HIS A 111 2.20 12.05 -0.02
C HIS A 111 1.45 12.44 1.27
N TYR A 112 1.21 11.50 2.19
CA TYR A 112 0.68 11.79 3.54
C TYR A 112 1.76 12.17 4.55
N MET A 113 3.04 12.13 4.17
CA MET A 113 4.19 12.42 5.02
C MET A 113 4.92 13.68 4.56
N SER A 114 5.50 14.45 5.50
CA SER A 114 6.43 15.52 5.16
C SER A 114 7.64 14.97 4.39
N TYR A 115 8.31 15.82 3.58
CA TYR A 115 9.49 15.40 2.81
C TYR A 115 10.60 14.81 3.69
N GLU A 116 10.81 15.34 4.89
CA GLU A 116 11.74 14.81 5.87
C GLU A 116 11.38 13.38 6.31
N HIS A 117 10.11 13.13 6.59
CA HIS A 117 9.62 11.79 6.94
C HIS A 117 9.69 10.82 5.75
N GLN A 118 9.42 11.29 4.52
CA GLN A 118 9.60 10.49 3.30
C GLN A 118 11.05 10.03 3.18
N GLN A 119 12.01 10.96 3.30
CA GLN A 119 13.44 10.66 3.25
C GLN A 119 13.86 9.68 4.35
N THR A 120 13.42 9.91 5.59
CA THR A 120 13.69 9.02 6.72
C THR A 120 13.19 7.61 6.44
N LEU A 121 11.96 7.47 5.94
CA LEU A 121 11.38 6.17 5.61
C LEU A 121 12.14 5.46 4.49
N LEU A 122 12.50 6.19 3.43
CA LEU A 122 13.25 5.62 2.30
C LEU A 122 14.63 5.13 2.72
N LEU A 123 15.36 5.90 3.53
CA LEU A 123 16.65 5.49 4.09
C LEU A 123 16.49 4.26 5.01
N LYS A 124 15.44 4.21 5.80
CA LYS A 124 15.12 3.06 6.65
C LYS A 124 14.83 1.81 5.83
N CYS A 125 14.05 1.91 4.76
CA CYS A 125 13.82 0.79 3.82
C CYS A 125 15.13 0.35 3.16
N ALA A 126 15.93 1.30 2.65
CA ALA A 126 17.22 1.00 2.01
C ALA A 126 18.18 0.26 2.94
N GLY A 127 18.23 0.65 4.22
CA GLY A 127 19.05 -0.02 5.24
C GLY A 127 18.58 -1.43 5.63
N ARG A 128 17.39 -1.84 5.18
CA ARG A 128 16.79 -3.15 5.44
C ARG A 128 16.57 -3.99 4.16
N LEU A 129 17.03 -3.48 3.01
CA LEU A 129 17.02 -4.26 1.78
C LEU A 129 18.07 -5.38 1.84
N ARG A 130 17.65 -6.58 1.43
CA ARG A 130 18.57 -7.67 1.14
C ARG A 130 19.41 -7.36 -0.10
N SER A 131 20.50 -8.11 -0.28
CA SER A 131 21.31 -8.01 -1.50
C SER A 131 20.44 -8.18 -2.75
N GLN A 132 20.56 -7.24 -3.70
CA GLN A 132 19.74 -7.15 -4.91
C GLN A 132 18.23 -6.86 -4.67
N GLY A 133 17.85 -6.48 -3.46
CA GLY A 133 16.49 -6.04 -3.17
C GLY A 133 16.13 -4.72 -3.84
N MET A 134 14.85 -4.38 -3.86
CA MET A 134 14.34 -3.17 -4.50
C MET A 134 13.29 -2.46 -3.65
N ILE A 135 13.19 -1.14 -3.83
CA ILE A 135 12.08 -0.35 -3.34
C ILE A 135 11.20 0.05 -4.53
N ILE A 136 9.92 -0.29 -4.48
CA ILE A 136 8.94 0.10 -5.50
C ILE A 136 8.09 1.22 -4.93
N ILE A 137 8.20 2.39 -5.53
CA ILE A 137 7.42 3.58 -5.17
C ILE A 137 6.40 3.85 -6.26
N ARG A 138 5.15 3.98 -5.86
CA ARG A 138 4.08 4.48 -6.72
C ARG A 138 3.31 5.52 -5.94
N ASP A 139 3.34 6.76 -6.40
CA ASP A 139 2.65 7.88 -5.75
C ASP A 139 2.15 8.90 -6.77
N GLY A 140 1.34 9.87 -6.32
CA GLY A 140 0.88 10.96 -7.15
C GLY A 140 2.05 11.86 -7.58
N ASN A 141 2.15 12.18 -8.88
CA ASN A 141 3.16 13.10 -9.39
C ASN A 141 2.61 14.53 -9.46
N SER A 142 3.26 15.48 -8.76
CA SER A 142 2.87 16.90 -8.73
C SER A 142 2.88 17.58 -10.09
N ALA A 143 3.68 17.10 -11.05
CA ALA A 143 3.80 17.68 -12.39
C ALA A 143 2.57 17.46 -13.31
N ASN A 144 1.62 16.59 -12.95
CA ASN A 144 0.45 16.23 -13.77
C ASN A 144 -0.86 16.79 -13.19
N ALA A 145 -1.07 18.10 -13.30
CA ALA A 145 -2.23 18.82 -12.76
C ALA A 145 -3.61 18.29 -13.20
N SER A 146 -3.73 17.68 -14.39
CA SER A 146 -5.00 17.12 -14.87
C SER A 146 -5.36 15.78 -14.24
N LYS A 147 -4.38 14.95 -13.91
CA LYS A 147 -4.57 13.70 -13.15
C LYS A 147 -4.80 13.97 -11.65
N HIS A 148 -4.23 15.04 -11.10
CA HIS A 148 -4.46 15.47 -9.72
C HIS A 148 -5.93 15.77 -9.41
N ARG A 149 -6.70 16.29 -10.36
CA ARG A 149 -8.14 16.54 -10.13
C ARG A 149 -8.92 15.27 -9.86
N LEU A 150 -8.59 14.17 -10.55
CA LEU A 150 -9.26 12.88 -10.35
C LEU A 150 -8.77 12.19 -9.06
N THR A 151 -7.49 12.23 -8.80
CA THR A 151 -6.88 11.69 -7.55
C THR A 151 -7.38 12.47 -6.33
N ARG A 152 -7.37 13.81 -6.38
CA ARG A 152 -7.95 14.66 -5.33
C ARG A 152 -9.45 14.41 -5.14
N PHE A 153 -10.19 14.15 -6.21
CA PHE A 153 -11.62 13.85 -6.12
C PHE A 153 -11.86 12.49 -5.46
N THR A 154 -11.10 11.46 -5.82
CA THR A 154 -11.19 10.13 -5.20
C THR A 154 -10.70 10.15 -3.75
N GLU A 155 -9.66 10.92 -3.42
CA GLU A 155 -9.17 11.13 -2.06
C GLU A 155 -10.17 11.97 -1.23
N LEU A 156 -10.73 13.03 -1.80
CA LEU A 156 -11.75 13.83 -1.13
C LEU A 156 -13.02 13.00 -0.87
N LEU A 157 -13.39 12.13 -1.80
CA LEU A 157 -14.49 11.19 -1.64
C LEU A 157 -14.18 10.17 -0.53
N SER A 158 -12.96 9.62 -0.51
CA SER A 158 -12.55 8.64 0.50
C SER A 158 -12.37 9.25 1.89
N THR A 159 -11.87 10.47 1.98
CA THR A 159 -11.64 11.15 3.28
C THR A 159 -12.89 11.82 3.83
N ARG A 160 -13.66 12.55 3.00
CA ARG A 160 -14.81 13.33 3.48
C ARG A 160 -16.13 12.58 3.53
N ILE A 161 -16.39 11.67 2.56
CA ILE A 161 -17.67 10.96 2.49
C ILE A 161 -17.60 9.65 3.26
N PHE A 162 -16.48 8.94 3.19
CA PHE A 162 -16.36 7.61 3.78
C PHE A 162 -15.45 7.56 5.03
N ASN A 163 -14.83 8.68 5.39
CA ASN A 163 -13.91 8.77 6.53
C ASN A 163 -12.82 7.67 6.53
N PHE A 164 -12.38 7.25 5.34
CA PHE A 164 -11.44 6.13 5.16
C PHE A 164 -9.99 6.50 5.45
N ASN A 165 -9.64 7.80 5.44
CA ASN A 165 -8.30 8.25 5.80
C ASN A 165 -8.38 9.22 6.97
N ARG A 166 -7.70 8.89 8.06
CA ARG A 166 -7.63 9.70 9.28
C ARG A 166 -6.62 10.85 9.20
N THR A 167 -5.97 11.04 8.04
CA THR A 167 -4.96 12.08 7.85
C THR A 167 -5.64 13.42 7.61
N THR A 168 -5.45 14.36 8.52
CA THR A 168 -5.97 15.75 8.47
C THR A 168 -4.91 16.77 8.01
N GLY A 169 -3.74 16.29 7.53
CA GLY A 169 -2.57 17.10 7.17
C GLY A 169 -2.54 17.58 5.73
N GLU A 170 -1.57 18.44 5.42
CA GLU A 170 -1.21 18.83 4.07
C GLU A 170 -0.69 17.62 3.28
N LEU A 171 -0.95 17.57 1.96
CA LEU A 171 -0.46 16.52 1.07
C LEU A 171 0.87 16.98 0.43
N TYR A 172 1.88 16.13 0.52
CA TYR A 172 3.24 16.39 0.02
C TYR A 172 3.53 15.49 -1.19
N PHE A 173 3.36 16.03 -2.40
CA PHE A 173 3.65 15.29 -3.63
C PHE A 173 5.07 15.58 -4.11
N THR A 174 5.82 14.53 -4.43
CA THR A 174 7.19 14.59 -4.92
C THR A 174 7.21 14.55 -6.46
N THR A 175 8.19 15.17 -7.08
CA THR A 175 8.48 15.01 -8.51
C THR A 175 9.47 13.86 -8.71
N GLU A 176 9.52 13.29 -9.95
CA GLU A 176 10.47 12.21 -10.29
C GLU A 176 11.95 12.60 -10.08
N THR A 177 12.25 13.92 -10.06
CA THR A 177 13.60 14.46 -9.82
C THR A 177 13.92 14.63 -8.33
N GLN A 178 12.99 14.43 -7.43
CA GLN A 178 13.16 14.59 -5.97
C GLN A 178 13.23 13.24 -5.23
N LEU A 179 12.94 12.15 -5.91
CA LEU A 179 13.08 10.78 -5.42
C LEU A 179 14.45 10.20 -5.80
#